data_d35bde3d20d0ee44aba2798313748064
#
_entry.id   d35bde3d20d0ee44aba2798313748064
#
_cell.length_a   1.000
_cell.length_b   1.000
_cell.length_c   1.000
_cell.angle_alpha   90.00
_cell.angle_beta   90.00
_cell.angle_gamma   90.00
#
_symmetry.space_group_name_H-M   'P 1'
#
loop_
_entity.id
_entity.type
_entity.pdbx_description
1 polymer ?
#
loop_
_entity_poly.entity_id
_entity_poly.type
_entity_poly.pdbx_seq_one_letter_code
_entity_poly.pdbx_strand_id
1 'polypeptide(L)'
;MGNRISTGLVMAAYLTIGITGTRGQNAASQPTEPARTAQSAPSAADDPTYKIGPQDMLRIDVWKEPDISRVVPVRPDGRITLPLLNDVQAAGLTPSQLSAKIAEGLKKFITNPQVTVGVTEINSRRIFVTGEVSRAGAFPLLPNMTVLQALSSSGGFTQFARLKNIYVLRMEDGKQVRHAFNYKEAVSGKHPEQNIILEGGDIIVVP
;
A
#
# COMPACT_ATOMS: atom_id res chain seq x y z
N MET A 1 -58.16 28.95 31.06
CA MET A 1 -59.33 28.16 30.64
C MET A 1 -58.78 26.80 30.27
N GLY A 2 -58.83 25.78 31.08
CA GLY A 2 -59.91 24.96 31.60
C GLY A 2 -60.09 23.82 30.63
N ASN A 3 -59.96 22.58 30.89
CA ASN A 3 -60.49 21.70 31.93
C ASN A 3 -59.96 20.27 31.61
N ARG A 4 -59.39 19.50 32.51
CA ARG A 4 -60.04 18.54 33.44
C ARG A 4 -60.52 17.19 32.82
N ILE A 5 -59.89 16.11 33.35
CA ILE A 5 -60.51 14.92 34.05
C ILE A 5 -60.96 13.81 33.06
N SER A 6 -60.65 12.49 33.19
CA SER A 6 -60.99 11.62 34.33
C SER A 6 -60.49 10.19 34.10
N THR A 7 -59.79 9.61 34.98
CA THR A 7 -60.00 8.40 35.78
C THR A 7 -60.86 7.29 35.18
N GLY A 8 -60.33 6.07 35.15
CA GLY A 8 -61.06 4.82 34.91
C GLY A 8 -60.22 3.60 35.26
N LEU A 9 -60.20 3.27 36.55
CA LEU A 9 -59.69 2.04 37.17
C LEU A 9 -60.73 0.94 36.99
N VAL A 10 -60.42 -0.23 36.41
CA VAL A 10 -61.14 -1.49 36.69
C VAL A 10 -60.15 -2.63 36.80
N MET A 11 -60.07 -3.17 38.00
CA MET A 11 -59.51 -4.47 38.35
C MET A 11 -60.42 -5.60 37.85
N ALA A 12 -59.84 -6.67 37.31
CA ALA A 12 -60.37 -8.02 37.47
C ALA A 12 -59.26 -9.05 37.36
N ALA A 13 -59.08 -9.75 38.48
CA ALA A 13 -58.27 -10.96 38.58
C ALA A 13 -59.04 -12.14 37.98
N TYR A 14 -58.33 -13.16 37.46
CA TYR A 14 -58.59 -14.59 37.57
C TYR A 14 -57.50 -15.36 36.82
N LEU A 15 -56.78 -16.12 37.52
CA LEU A 15 -56.71 -17.56 37.75
C LEU A 15 -55.77 -18.34 36.81
N THR A 16 -54.79 -18.88 37.42
CA THR A 16 -53.80 -19.91 37.07
C THR A 16 -54.32 -21.09 36.25
N ILE A 17 -53.52 -21.50 35.23
CA ILE A 17 -53.32 -22.93 34.92
C ILE A 17 -51.89 -23.04 34.38
N GLY A 18 -51.06 -23.84 35.06
CA GLY A 18 -49.70 -24.18 34.63
C GLY A 18 -49.72 -25.21 33.50
N ILE A 19 -48.90 -25.00 32.53
CA ILE A 19 -48.42 -26.07 31.63
C ILE A 19 -46.92 -25.91 31.52
N THR A 20 -46.19 -26.86 32.08
CA THR A 20 -44.76 -27.11 31.88
C THR A 20 -44.53 -27.51 30.43
N GLY A 21 -43.98 -26.60 29.64
CA GLY A 21 -43.51 -26.86 28.30
C GLY A 21 -42.04 -26.52 28.22
N THR A 22 -41.23 -27.56 28.30
CA THR A 22 -39.79 -27.53 28.03
C THR A 22 -39.57 -27.09 26.59
N ARG A 23 -39.25 -25.88 26.39
CA ARG A 23 -38.81 -25.38 25.06
C ARG A 23 -37.31 -25.39 25.03
N GLY A 24 -36.72 -26.40 24.38
CA GLY A 24 -35.33 -26.46 24.03
C GLY A 24 -34.95 -25.21 23.25
N GLN A 25 -34.01 -24.45 23.79
CA GLN A 25 -33.33 -23.39 23.07
C GLN A 25 -32.49 -24.02 21.97
N ASN A 26 -32.99 -23.96 20.76
CA ASN A 26 -32.23 -24.24 19.57
C ASN A 26 -31.31 -23.03 19.35
N ALA A 27 -30.10 -23.09 19.91
CA ALA A 27 -29.04 -22.17 19.58
C ALA A 27 -28.69 -22.40 18.10
N ALA A 28 -29.21 -21.56 17.24
CA ALA A 28 -28.79 -21.50 15.85
C ALA A 28 -27.31 -21.10 15.84
N SER A 29 -26.46 -22.09 15.61
CA SER A 29 -25.05 -21.93 15.30
C SER A 29 -24.96 -21.09 14.03
N GLN A 30 -24.59 -19.83 14.16
CA GLN A 30 -24.18 -19.02 13.02
C GLN A 30 -22.93 -19.69 12.41
N PRO A 31 -22.89 -19.89 11.09
CA PRO A 31 -21.67 -20.35 10.44
C PRO A 31 -20.64 -19.25 10.63
N THR A 32 -19.59 -19.55 11.38
CA THR A 32 -18.38 -18.71 11.45
C THR A 32 -17.76 -18.75 10.06
N GLU A 33 -17.97 -17.68 9.31
CA GLU A 33 -17.28 -17.45 8.04
C GLU A 33 -15.77 -17.51 8.34
N PRO A 34 -14.99 -18.38 7.68
CA PRO A 34 -13.56 -18.43 7.90
C PRO A 34 -13.01 -17.05 7.50
N ALA A 35 -12.40 -16.37 8.46
CA ALA A 35 -11.66 -15.15 8.21
C ALA A 35 -10.73 -15.41 7.01
N ARG A 36 -11.07 -14.81 5.86
CA ARG A 36 -10.17 -14.76 4.72
C ARG A 36 -8.90 -14.11 5.21
N THR A 37 -7.90 -14.91 5.43
CA THR A 37 -6.52 -14.44 5.59
C THR A 37 -6.25 -13.63 4.33
N ALA A 38 -6.25 -12.31 4.46
CA ALA A 38 -5.81 -11.42 3.41
C ALA A 38 -4.33 -11.80 3.17
N GLN A 39 -4.10 -12.63 2.16
CA GLN A 39 -2.77 -12.81 1.60
C GLN A 39 -2.38 -11.42 1.09
N SER A 40 -1.55 -10.74 1.87
CA SER A 40 -0.86 -9.54 1.41
C SER A 40 -0.13 -9.92 0.13
N ALA A 41 -0.51 -9.30 -0.98
CA ALA A 41 0.25 -9.40 -2.21
C ALA A 41 1.72 -9.06 -1.89
N PRO A 42 2.70 -9.76 -2.52
CA PRO A 42 4.10 -9.48 -2.29
C PRO A 42 4.34 -7.99 -2.54
N SER A 43 4.78 -7.32 -1.49
CA SER A 43 5.12 -5.90 -1.56
C SER A 43 6.38 -5.76 -2.39
N ALA A 44 6.48 -4.71 -3.21
CA ALA A 44 7.74 -4.37 -3.88
C ALA A 44 8.89 -4.15 -2.86
N ALA A 45 8.55 -3.98 -1.58
CA ALA A 45 9.48 -3.90 -0.46
C ALA A 45 10.16 -5.25 -0.12
N ASP A 46 9.57 -6.38 -0.55
CA ASP A 46 10.08 -7.73 -0.28
C ASP A 46 11.01 -8.25 -1.40
N ASP A 47 11.24 -7.46 -2.46
CA ASP A 47 12.17 -7.80 -3.54
C ASP A 47 13.62 -7.73 -3.03
N PRO A 48 14.37 -8.84 -2.98
CA PRO A 48 15.75 -8.86 -2.50
C PRO A 48 16.70 -8.03 -3.37
N THR A 49 16.31 -7.70 -4.59
CA THR A 49 17.08 -6.84 -5.52
C THR A 49 16.75 -5.37 -5.39
N TYR A 50 15.73 -5.04 -4.59
CA TYR A 50 15.31 -3.66 -4.39
C TYR A 50 16.46 -2.82 -3.83
N LYS A 51 16.77 -1.71 -4.47
CA LYS A 51 17.72 -0.71 -3.97
C LYS A 51 16.95 0.46 -3.36
N ILE A 52 17.24 0.73 -2.12
CA ILE A 52 16.70 1.84 -1.34
C ILE A 52 17.03 3.16 -2.06
N GLY A 53 16.06 4.03 -2.15
CA GLY A 53 16.20 5.37 -2.73
C GLY A 53 15.83 6.49 -1.76
N PRO A 54 16.13 7.75 -2.14
CA PRO A 54 15.69 8.92 -1.37
C PRO A 54 14.17 8.94 -1.18
N GLN A 55 13.71 9.44 -0.02
CA GLN A 55 12.31 9.51 0.41
C GLN A 55 11.65 8.18 0.78
N ASP A 56 12.30 7.03 0.62
CA ASP A 56 11.78 5.78 1.14
C ASP A 56 11.66 5.82 2.67
N MET A 57 10.66 5.12 3.19
CA MET A 57 10.51 4.93 4.63
C MET A 57 11.04 3.55 5.01
N LEU A 58 12.01 3.53 5.92
CA LEU A 58 12.64 2.31 6.40
C LEU A 58 12.29 2.06 7.85
N ARG A 59 11.93 0.83 8.16
CA ARG A 59 11.83 0.33 9.53
C ARG A 59 13.11 -0.41 9.88
N ILE A 60 13.76 0.03 10.93
CA ILE A 60 14.98 -0.56 11.45
C ILE A 60 14.66 -1.13 12.82
N ASP A 61 14.80 -2.43 12.96
CA ASP A 61 14.61 -3.15 14.21
C ASP A 61 15.95 -3.75 14.65
N VAL A 62 16.38 -3.37 15.87
CA VAL A 62 17.58 -3.92 16.51
C VAL A 62 17.12 -4.78 17.68
N TRP A 63 17.46 -6.07 17.64
CA TRP A 63 17.01 -7.04 18.63
C TRP A 63 17.41 -6.64 20.05
N LYS A 64 16.41 -6.57 20.96
CA LYS A 64 16.51 -6.16 22.37
C LYS A 64 16.90 -4.69 22.60
N GLU A 65 16.89 -3.86 21.56
CA GLU A 65 17.26 -2.44 21.64
C GLU A 65 16.11 -1.56 21.10
N PRO A 66 15.02 -1.39 21.87
CA PRO A 66 13.86 -0.61 21.41
C PRO A 66 14.18 0.88 21.22
N ASP A 67 15.16 1.40 21.94
CA ASP A 67 15.55 2.82 21.86
C ASP A 67 16.22 3.17 20.51
N ILE A 68 16.78 2.19 19.84
CA ILE A 68 17.43 2.35 18.52
C ILE A 68 16.44 1.97 17.41
N SER A 69 15.50 1.06 17.70
CA SER A 69 14.51 0.56 16.73
C SER A 69 13.49 1.64 16.39
N ARG A 70 13.39 2.00 15.10
CA ARG A 70 12.49 3.07 14.64
C ARG A 70 12.21 3.03 13.15
N VAL A 71 11.20 3.79 12.76
CA VAL A 71 10.95 4.11 11.35
C VAL A 71 11.64 5.43 11.02
N VAL A 72 12.42 5.44 9.95
CA VAL A 72 13.17 6.62 9.50
C VAL A 72 13.02 6.84 8.00
N PRO A 73 12.91 8.10 7.53
CA PRO A 73 12.96 8.42 6.13
C PRO A 73 14.40 8.40 5.61
N VAL A 74 14.57 7.98 4.36
CA VAL A 74 15.81 8.21 3.63
C VAL A 74 15.82 9.66 3.16
N ARG A 75 16.78 10.42 3.62
CA ARG A 75 16.94 11.84 3.28
C ARG A 75 17.25 12.03 1.79
N PRO A 76 17.08 13.24 1.24
CA PRO A 76 17.43 13.54 -0.16
C PRO A 76 18.91 13.28 -0.50
N ASP A 77 19.81 13.35 0.50
CA ASP A 77 21.23 13.02 0.35
C ASP A 77 21.50 11.49 0.36
N GLY A 78 20.44 10.67 0.44
CA GLY A 78 20.52 9.21 0.46
C GLY A 78 20.92 8.60 1.79
N ARG A 79 20.97 9.38 2.87
CA ARG A 79 21.35 8.91 4.21
C ARG A 79 20.13 8.79 5.13
N ILE A 80 20.30 7.97 6.15
CA ILE A 80 19.40 7.85 7.29
C ILE A 80 20.12 8.28 8.55
N THR A 81 19.41 8.80 9.53
CA THR A 81 19.98 9.18 10.83
C THR A 81 19.49 8.22 11.91
N LEU A 82 20.42 7.57 12.58
CA LEU A 82 20.17 6.60 13.65
C LEU A 82 20.89 7.01 14.93
N PRO A 83 20.31 6.70 16.12
CA PRO A 83 21.02 6.83 17.37
C PRO A 83 22.35 6.06 17.34
N LEU A 84 23.36 6.57 18.02
CA LEU A 84 24.70 6.02 18.11
C LEU A 84 25.53 6.07 16.82
N LEU A 85 24.91 5.89 15.65
CA LEU A 85 25.61 5.85 14.35
C LEU A 85 25.57 7.17 13.59
N ASN A 86 24.72 8.11 14.02
CA ASN A 86 24.44 9.34 13.28
C ASN A 86 24.02 9.05 11.83
N ASP A 87 24.73 9.57 10.84
CA ASP A 87 24.36 9.46 9.43
C ASP A 87 24.96 8.20 8.79
N VAL A 88 24.07 7.33 8.27
CA VAL A 88 24.43 6.09 7.57
C VAL A 88 23.94 6.17 6.13
N GLN A 89 24.81 5.88 5.16
CA GLN A 89 24.42 5.78 3.75
C GLN A 89 23.48 4.61 3.54
N ALA A 90 22.27 4.89 3.04
CA ALA A 90 21.21 3.91 2.78
C ALA A 90 20.89 3.79 1.29
N ALA A 91 20.79 4.92 0.57
CA ALA A 91 20.47 4.89 -0.86
C ALA A 91 21.49 4.11 -1.69
N GLY A 92 20.99 3.32 -2.64
CA GLY A 92 21.79 2.43 -3.49
C GLY A 92 22.07 1.06 -2.90
N LEU A 93 21.83 0.85 -1.59
CA LEU A 93 21.98 -0.43 -0.92
C LEU A 93 20.66 -1.21 -0.93
N THR A 94 20.73 -2.53 -0.87
CA THR A 94 19.57 -3.36 -0.55
C THR A 94 19.29 -3.33 0.96
N PRO A 95 18.07 -3.65 1.42
CA PRO A 95 17.76 -3.74 2.85
C PRO A 95 18.72 -4.65 3.61
N SER A 96 19.12 -5.78 3.00
CA SER A 96 20.06 -6.72 3.58
C SER A 96 21.48 -6.12 3.71
N GLN A 97 21.96 -5.40 2.69
CA GLN A 97 23.25 -4.71 2.75
C GLN A 97 23.27 -3.59 3.79
N LEU A 98 22.16 -2.84 3.90
CA LEU A 98 22.02 -1.79 4.91
C LEU A 98 21.99 -2.40 6.32
N SER A 99 21.27 -3.51 6.52
CA SER A 99 21.26 -4.25 7.80
C SER A 99 22.65 -4.64 8.24
N ALA A 100 23.45 -5.24 7.36
CA ALA A 100 24.83 -5.62 7.65
C ALA A 100 25.70 -4.41 8.00
N LYS A 101 25.53 -3.30 7.29
CA LYS A 101 26.29 -2.06 7.54
C LYS A 101 25.94 -1.43 8.88
N ILE A 102 24.66 -1.40 9.26
CA ILE A 102 24.21 -0.90 10.56
C ILE A 102 24.75 -1.81 11.68
N ALA A 103 24.62 -3.14 11.52
CA ALA A 103 25.14 -4.10 12.49
C ALA A 103 26.65 -3.90 12.72
N GLU A 104 27.43 -3.72 11.67
CA GLU A 104 28.87 -3.47 11.79
C GLU A 104 29.18 -2.17 12.56
N GLY A 105 28.43 -1.09 12.27
CA GLY A 105 28.58 0.17 13.00
C GLY A 105 28.23 0.05 14.48
N LEU A 106 27.19 -0.73 14.82
CA LEU A 106 26.72 -0.91 16.20
C LEU A 106 27.62 -1.79 17.05
N LYS A 107 28.53 -2.58 16.49
CA LYS A 107 29.48 -3.43 17.26
C LYS A 107 30.34 -2.65 18.25
N LYS A 108 30.53 -1.35 18.05
CA LYS A 108 31.26 -0.46 18.96
C LYS A 108 30.48 -0.16 20.25
N PHE A 109 29.15 -0.35 20.21
CA PHE A 109 28.25 0.04 21.29
C PHE A 109 27.48 -1.15 21.87
N ILE A 110 27.24 -2.19 21.06
CA ILE A 110 26.41 -3.34 21.40
C ILE A 110 27.15 -4.62 21.07
N THR A 111 27.14 -5.57 22.01
CA THR A 111 27.72 -6.89 21.79
C THR A 111 26.78 -7.72 20.90
N ASN A 112 27.26 -8.15 19.74
CA ASN A 112 26.54 -9.00 18.79
C ASN A 112 25.17 -8.42 18.32
N PRO A 113 25.14 -7.21 17.74
CA PRO A 113 23.88 -6.57 17.33
C PRO A 113 23.23 -7.35 16.17
N GLN A 114 21.93 -7.66 16.32
CA GLN A 114 21.13 -8.23 15.25
C GLN A 114 20.17 -7.17 14.74
N VAL A 115 20.31 -6.82 13.46
CA VAL A 115 19.59 -5.74 12.82
C VAL A 115 18.73 -6.29 11.69
N THR A 116 17.47 -5.87 11.66
CA THR A 116 16.58 -6.13 10.54
C THR A 116 16.18 -4.79 9.93
N VAL A 117 16.22 -4.69 8.61
CA VAL A 117 15.79 -3.51 7.85
C VAL A 117 14.64 -3.93 6.93
N GLY A 118 13.50 -3.31 7.10
CA GLY A 118 12.34 -3.45 6.21
C GLY A 118 12.01 -2.12 5.53
N VAL A 119 11.51 -2.16 4.31
CA VAL A 119 10.99 -0.98 3.60
C VAL A 119 9.49 -0.91 3.87
N THR A 120 9.02 0.12 4.56
CA THR A 120 7.59 0.30 4.87
C THR A 120 6.85 1.06 3.77
N GLU A 121 7.56 2.01 3.11
CA GLU A 121 7.00 2.76 1.98
C GLU A 121 8.06 3.02 0.93
N ILE A 122 7.74 2.70 -0.32
CA ILE A 122 8.58 2.99 -1.48
C ILE A 122 8.12 4.32 -2.07
N ASN A 123 8.85 5.39 -1.76
CA ASN A 123 8.57 6.73 -2.25
C ASN A 123 9.58 7.20 -3.31
N SER A 124 10.72 6.53 -3.39
CA SER A 124 11.80 6.83 -4.35
C SER A 124 11.46 6.42 -5.78
N ARG A 125 10.55 5.46 -5.96
CA ARG A 125 10.14 4.95 -7.26
C ARG A 125 8.66 5.17 -7.45
N ARG A 126 8.31 6.22 -8.18
CA ARG A 126 6.91 6.54 -8.53
C ARG A 126 6.79 6.80 -10.01
N ILE A 127 5.62 6.48 -10.54
CA ILE A 127 5.14 6.90 -11.84
C ILE A 127 3.98 7.87 -11.64
N PHE A 128 3.69 8.64 -12.65
CA PHE A 128 2.59 9.60 -12.63
C PHE A 128 1.60 9.25 -13.73
N VAL A 129 0.32 9.27 -13.42
CA VAL A 129 -0.76 9.08 -14.39
C VAL A 129 -1.62 10.33 -14.40
N THR A 130 -1.85 10.89 -15.57
CA THR A 130 -2.61 12.13 -15.74
C THR A 130 -3.55 12.08 -16.95
N GLY A 131 -4.55 12.95 -16.96
CA GLY A 131 -5.54 13.05 -18.03
C GLY A 131 -6.80 12.26 -17.73
N GLU A 132 -7.40 11.67 -18.77
CA GLU A 132 -8.72 11.02 -18.73
C GLU A 132 -8.68 9.61 -18.10
N VAL A 133 -8.32 9.54 -16.82
CA VAL A 133 -8.31 8.33 -15.99
C VAL A 133 -9.19 8.51 -14.77
N SER A 134 -9.68 7.43 -14.20
CA SER A 134 -10.54 7.48 -13.01
C SER A 134 -9.82 8.06 -11.79
N ARG A 135 -8.53 7.79 -11.65
CA ARG A 135 -7.67 8.34 -10.59
C ARG A 135 -6.36 8.82 -11.18
N ALA A 136 -6.23 10.12 -11.40
CA ALA A 136 -4.97 10.75 -11.74
C ALA A 136 -4.12 10.95 -10.47
N GLY A 137 -2.79 10.83 -10.60
CA GLY A 137 -1.87 11.04 -9.48
C GLY A 137 -0.57 10.24 -9.59
N ALA A 138 0.15 10.19 -8.48
CA ALA A 138 1.38 9.41 -8.34
C ALA A 138 1.06 7.99 -7.84
N PHE A 139 1.65 6.99 -8.49
CA PHE A 139 1.51 5.58 -8.14
C PHE A 139 2.87 4.97 -7.84
N PRO A 140 2.96 4.01 -6.90
CA PRO A 140 4.20 3.29 -6.68
C PRO A 140 4.55 2.45 -7.92
N LEU A 141 5.81 2.48 -8.30
CA LEU A 141 6.34 1.64 -9.37
C LEU A 141 6.69 0.26 -8.81
N LEU A 142 5.92 -0.74 -9.21
CA LEU A 142 6.19 -2.14 -8.88
C LEU A 142 7.28 -2.72 -9.80
N PRO A 143 7.98 -3.79 -9.36
CA PRO A 143 8.94 -4.47 -10.23
C PRO A 143 8.30 -4.91 -11.56
N ASN A 144 8.98 -4.60 -12.67
CA ASN A 144 8.53 -4.92 -14.04
C ASN A 144 7.13 -4.40 -14.40
N MET A 145 6.69 -3.31 -13.75
CA MET A 145 5.38 -2.72 -14.00
C MET A 145 5.28 -2.17 -15.43
N THR A 146 4.25 -2.58 -16.15
CA THR A 146 4.00 -2.12 -17.52
C THR A 146 2.97 -1.00 -17.57
N VAL A 147 2.84 -0.34 -18.73
CA VAL A 147 1.84 0.72 -18.96
C VAL A 147 0.43 0.22 -18.69
N LEU A 148 0.07 -0.99 -19.15
CA LEU A 148 -1.25 -1.59 -18.91
C LEU A 148 -1.54 -1.78 -17.42
N GLN A 149 -0.56 -2.25 -16.66
CA GLN A 149 -0.71 -2.43 -15.20
C GLN A 149 -0.89 -1.09 -14.48
N ALA A 150 -0.14 -0.07 -14.88
CA ALA A 150 -0.28 1.27 -14.32
C ALA A 150 -1.66 1.89 -14.59
N LEU A 151 -2.16 1.76 -15.83
CA LEU A 151 -3.50 2.22 -16.18
C LEU A 151 -4.60 1.44 -15.44
N SER A 152 -4.42 0.15 -15.20
CA SER A 152 -5.32 -0.64 -14.36
C SER A 152 -5.32 -0.16 -12.92
N SER A 153 -4.15 0.17 -12.36
CA SER A 153 -3.99 0.71 -11.00
C SER A 153 -4.64 2.09 -10.83
N SER A 154 -4.72 2.89 -11.90
CA SER A 154 -5.42 4.18 -11.92
C SER A 154 -6.96 4.05 -11.97
N GLY A 155 -7.50 2.82 -11.98
CA GLY A 155 -8.94 2.56 -12.00
C GLY A 155 -9.57 2.63 -13.39
N GLY A 156 -8.73 2.58 -14.44
CA GLY A 156 -9.19 2.63 -15.84
C GLY A 156 -9.44 4.06 -16.33
N PHE A 157 -10.22 4.15 -17.40
CA PHE A 157 -10.42 5.38 -18.17
C PHE A 157 -11.77 6.03 -17.92
N THR A 158 -11.85 7.34 -18.13
CA THR A 158 -13.13 8.04 -18.24
C THR A 158 -13.75 7.82 -19.63
N GLN A 159 -15.03 8.22 -19.79
CA GLN A 159 -15.73 8.13 -21.07
C GLN A 159 -15.13 9.04 -22.17
N PHE A 160 -14.30 10.01 -21.81
CA PHE A 160 -13.70 10.97 -22.73
C PHE A 160 -12.30 10.57 -23.19
N ALA A 161 -11.73 9.50 -22.62
CA ALA A 161 -10.37 9.06 -22.91
C ALA A 161 -10.13 8.67 -24.36
N ARG A 162 -9.07 9.19 -24.94
CA ARG A 162 -8.62 8.86 -26.30
C ARG A 162 -7.65 7.69 -26.28
N LEU A 163 -8.17 6.48 -26.18
CA LEU A 163 -7.42 5.24 -25.96
C LEU A 163 -6.35 4.92 -27.02
N LYS A 164 -6.40 5.54 -28.19
CA LYS A 164 -5.40 5.36 -29.27
C LYS A 164 -4.20 6.30 -29.16
N ASN A 165 -4.32 7.35 -28.35
CA ASN A 165 -3.37 8.46 -28.33
C ASN A 165 -2.67 8.63 -26.97
N ILE A 166 -2.70 7.58 -26.15
CA ILE A 166 -1.98 7.54 -24.88
C ILE A 166 -0.49 7.56 -25.16
N TYR A 167 0.28 8.15 -24.26
CA TYR A 167 1.73 8.15 -24.36
C TYR A 167 2.39 8.22 -23.00
N VAL A 168 3.62 7.73 -22.95
CA VAL A 168 4.50 7.82 -21.79
C VAL A 168 5.57 8.86 -22.10
N LEU A 169 5.77 9.79 -21.17
CA LEU A 169 6.89 10.72 -21.17
C LEU A 169 7.96 10.19 -20.23
N ARG A 170 9.15 9.95 -20.76
CA ARG A 170 10.32 9.48 -20.02
C ARG A 170 11.47 10.44 -20.19
N MET A 171 12.27 10.64 -19.15
CA MET A 171 13.54 11.37 -19.25
C MET A 171 14.65 10.39 -19.62
N GLU A 172 15.16 10.49 -20.84
CA GLU A 172 16.29 9.70 -21.36
C GLU A 172 17.45 10.65 -21.69
N ASP A 173 18.59 10.43 -21.10
CA ASP A 173 19.79 11.27 -21.31
C ASP A 173 19.55 12.78 -21.16
N GLY A 174 18.71 13.17 -20.21
CA GLY A 174 18.35 14.57 -19.95
C GLY A 174 17.36 15.18 -20.94
N LYS A 175 16.82 14.37 -21.87
CA LYS A 175 15.78 14.79 -22.83
C LYS A 175 14.47 14.06 -22.54
N GLN A 176 13.36 14.75 -22.74
CA GLN A 176 12.05 14.14 -22.64
C GLN A 176 11.72 13.38 -23.92
N VAL A 177 11.56 12.06 -23.83
CA VAL A 177 11.17 11.17 -24.92
C VAL A 177 9.71 10.78 -24.74
N ARG A 178 8.99 10.72 -25.86
CA ARG A 178 7.59 10.32 -25.91
C ARG A 178 7.46 8.93 -26.50
N HIS A 179 7.00 7.95 -25.71
CA HIS A 179 6.65 6.61 -26.17
C HIS A 179 5.14 6.53 -26.41
N ALA A 180 4.75 6.31 -27.66
CA ALA A 180 3.33 6.18 -28.01
C ALA A 180 2.76 4.85 -27.49
N PHE A 181 1.51 4.90 -27.01
CA PHE A 181 0.81 3.74 -26.50
C PHE A 181 -0.64 3.72 -27.01
N ASN A 182 -1.02 2.70 -27.73
CA ASN A 182 -2.39 2.47 -28.19
C ASN A 182 -3.00 1.33 -27.37
N TYR A 183 -3.86 1.68 -26.41
CA TYR A 183 -4.48 0.70 -25.54
C TYR A 183 -5.21 -0.42 -26.28
N LYS A 184 -5.96 -0.08 -27.35
CA LYS A 184 -6.73 -1.08 -28.12
C LYS A 184 -5.84 -2.07 -28.83
N GLU A 185 -4.70 -1.63 -29.33
CA GLU A 185 -3.74 -2.49 -30.02
C GLU A 185 -2.92 -3.33 -29.04
N ALA A 186 -2.49 -2.73 -27.94
CA ALA A 186 -1.77 -3.42 -26.86
C ALA A 186 -2.61 -4.58 -26.30
N VAL A 187 -3.89 -4.35 -25.98
CA VAL A 187 -4.79 -5.37 -25.44
C VAL A 187 -5.12 -6.45 -26.50
N SER A 188 -5.22 -6.08 -27.78
CA SER A 188 -5.47 -7.05 -28.85
C SER A 188 -4.23 -7.86 -29.27
N GLY A 189 -3.05 -7.55 -28.71
CA GLY A 189 -1.79 -8.22 -29.01
C GLY A 189 -1.20 -7.87 -30.38
N LYS A 190 -1.70 -6.81 -31.07
CA LYS A 190 -1.17 -6.37 -32.37
C LYS A 190 0.19 -5.69 -32.25
N HIS A 191 0.36 -4.87 -31.21
CA HIS A 191 1.59 -4.11 -30.93
C HIS A 191 2.00 -4.26 -29.46
N PRO A 192 2.42 -5.48 -29.05
CA PRO A 192 2.79 -5.74 -27.64
C PRO A 192 4.02 -4.94 -27.21
N GLU A 193 4.90 -4.54 -28.13
CA GLU A 193 6.10 -3.73 -27.90
C GLU A 193 5.78 -2.34 -27.35
N GLN A 194 4.56 -1.82 -27.56
CA GLN A 194 4.13 -0.55 -26.98
C GLN A 194 3.87 -0.64 -25.47
N ASN A 195 3.63 -1.85 -24.96
CA ASN A 195 3.43 -2.07 -23.54
C ASN A 195 4.77 -2.15 -22.80
N ILE A 196 5.51 -1.05 -22.83
CA ILE A 196 6.84 -0.96 -22.23
C ILE A 196 6.82 -1.14 -20.72
N ILE A 197 7.94 -1.59 -20.16
CA ILE A 197 8.18 -1.57 -18.71
C ILE A 197 8.45 -0.12 -18.31
N LEU A 198 7.78 0.32 -17.26
CA LEU A 198 7.89 1.68 -16.73
C LEU A 198 9.13 1.84 -15.86
N GLU A 199 9.63 3.07 -15.81
CA GLU A 199 10.72 3.49 -14.96
C GLU A 199 10.28 4.58 -13.98
N GLY A 200 11.07 4.76 -12.91
CA GLY A 200 10.78 5.81 -11.93
C GLY A 200 10.83 7.20 -12.56
N GLY A 201 9.75 7.97 -12.39
CA GLY A 201 9.61 9.29 -12.98
C GLY A 201 8.81 9.32 -14.27
N ASP A 202 8.42 8.18 -14.84
CA ASP A 202 7.57 8.12 -16.04
C ASP A 202 6.22 8.80 -15.79
N ILE A 203 5.75 9.53 -16.81
CA ILE A 203 4.45 10.18 -16.80
C ILE A 203 3.58 9.59 -17.90
N ILE A 204 2.52 8.91 -17.53
CA ILE A 204 1.51 8.38 -18.47
C ILE A 204 0.45 9.46 -18.68
N VAL A 205 0.27 9.88 -19.92
CA VAL A 205 -0.72 10.88 -20.29
C VAL A 205 -1.82 10.23 -21.12
N VAL A 206 -3.06 10.36 -20.61
CA VAL A 206 -4.27 9.87 -21.29
C VAL A 206 -5.07 11.09 -21.77
N PRO A 207 -5.01 11.45 -23.04
CA PRO A 207 -5.71 12.62 -23.56
C PRO A 207 -7.22 12.40 -23.74
#